data_1822547d6c5ed157980f461007b2605f
#
_entry.id   1822547d6c5ed157980f461007b2605f
#
_cell.length_a   1.000
_cell.length_b   1.000
_cell.length_c   1.000
_cell.angle_alpha   90.00
_cell.angle_beta   90.00
_cell.angle_gamma   90.00
#
_symmetry.space_group_name_H-M   'P 1'
#
loop_
_entity.id
_entity.type
_entity.pdbx_description
1 polymer ?
#
loop_
_entity_poly.entity_id
_entity_poly.type
_entity_poly.pdbx_seq_one_letter_code
_entity_poly.pdbx_strand_id
1 'polypeptide(L)'
;YFTEFNNGISDDRRASVLVEDGRTYIASTVDAFDVITGDAYLPWGGGVGRLYSVEHFAAVRAALRSGGVFCQWLPMHQLTGEQFELIANTFASVFDDVYLFRNTFYLRSPGLALVGFRDGDLDWETVKARSAAVRTDGSVLDPVARHHEAIAMLYLGRYQVPSGGVTINTLNNVVLELSAARERVTGNI
;
A
#
# COMPACT_ATOMS: atom_id res chain seq x y z
N TYR A 1 1.18 -3.83 -26.75
CA TYR A 1 2.57 -4.23 -26.47
C TYR A 1 2.68 -5.13 -25.24
N PHE A 2 1.76 -5.10 -24.28
CA PHE A 2 1.84 -5.83 -23.02
C PHE A 2 0.72 -6.86 -22.82
N THR A 3 -0.11 -7.11 -23.84
CA THR A 3 -1.30 -7.98 -23.76
C THR A 3 -0.99 -9.40 -23.24
N GLU A 4 0.14 -9.96 -23.64
CA GLU A 4 0.59 -11.28 -23.16
C GLU A 4 1.00 -11.27 -21.67
N PHE A 5 1.50 -10.13 -21.17
CA PHE A 5 1.97 -9.99 -19.78
C PHE A 5 0.86 -9.59 -18.81
N ASN A 6 -0.15 -8.87 -19.28
CA ASN A 6 -1.25 -8.36 -18.45
C ASN A 6 -2.58 -9.10 -18.70
N ASN A 7 -2.52 -10.24 -19.39
CA ASN A 7 -3.68 -11.07 -19.74
C ASN A 7 -4.82 -10.28 -20.43
N GLY A 8 -4.46 -9.25 -21.21
CA GLY A 8 -5.43 -8.45 -21.95
C GLY A 8 -6.35 -7.60 -21.07
N ILE A 9 -5.90 -7.17 -19.89
CA ILE A 9 -6.72 -6.40 -18.94
C ILE A 9 -7.35 -5.16 -19.57
N SER A 10 -6.68 -4.55 -20.55
CA SER A 10 -7.19 -3.37 -21.28
C SER A 10 -8.46 -3.66 -22.06
N ASP A 11 -8.69 -4.91 -22.43
CA ASP A 11 -9.84 -5.37 -23.23
C ASP A 11 -10.90 -6.01 -22.33
N ASP A 12 -10.64 -6.19 -21.04
CA ASP A 12 -11.60 -6.74 -20.10
C ASP A 12 -12.64 -5.69 -19.72
N ARG A 13 -13.93 -6.00 -19.97
CA ARG A 13 -15.04 -5.09 -19.65
C ARG A 13 -15.19 -4.76 -18.16
N ARG A 14 -14.56 -5.54 -17.28
CA ARG A 14 -14.52 -5.31 -15.83
C ARG A 14 -13.44 -4.33 -15.43
N ALA A 15 -12.49 -4.03 -16.32
CA ALA A 15 -11.39 -3.11 -16.08
C ALA A 15 -11.68 -1.75 -16.71
N SER A 16 -11.33 -0.69 -16.00
CA SER A 16 -11.35 0.69 -16.50
C SER A 16 -9.98 1.31 -16.28
N VAL A 17 -9.38 1.80 -17.36
CA VAL A 17 -8.11 2.52 -17.30
C VAL A 17 -8.40 4.02 -17.38
N LEU A 18 -8.08 4.75 -16.31
CA LEU A 18 -8.23 6.20 -16.23
C LEU A 18 -6.83 6.85 -16.27
N VAL A 19 -6.66 7.83 -17.16
CA VAL A 19 -5.42 8.61 -17.26
C VAL A 19 -5.67 9.94 -16.57
N GLU A 20 -5.51 9.95 -15.24
CA GLU A 20 -5.76 11.11 -14.39
C GLU A 20 -4.76 11.17 -13.24
N ASP A 21 -4.72 12.28 -12.52
CA ASP A 21 -4.02 12.37 -11.24
C ASP A 21 -4.75 11.53 -10.19
N GLY A 22 -4.12 10.40 -9.79
CA GLY A 22 -4.73 9.43 -8.88
C GLY A 22 -5.12 10.01 -7.53
N ARG A 23 -4.38 11.01 -7.03
CA ARG A 23 -4.70 11.68 -5.77
C ARG A 23 -5.97 12.52 -5.90
N THR A 24 -6.10 13.27 -6.99
CA THR A 24 -7.30 14.08 -7.28
C THR A 24 -8.52 13.18 -7.48
N TYR A 25 -8.35 12.09 -8.21
CA TYR A 25 -9.42 11.12 -8.43
C TYR A 25 -9.91 10.51 -7.11
N ILE A 26 -9.02 10.03 -6.27
CA ILE A 26 -9.36 9.46 -4.96
C ILE A 26 -10.02 10.50 -4.05
N ALA A 27 -9.51 11.74 -4.02
CA ALA A 27 -10.07 12.80 -3.18
C ALA A 27 -11.50 13.21 -3.58
N SER A 28 -11.91 12.94 -4.81
CA SER A 28 -13.28 13.20 -5.30
C SER A 28 -14.24 12.02 -5.12
N THR A 29 -13.76 10.90 -4.57
CA THR A 29 -14.50 9.63 -4.48
C THR A 29 -14.81 9.30 -3.02
N VAL A 30 -16.02 8.82 -2.75
CA VAL A 30 -16.46 8.40 -1.41
C VAL A 30 -17.19 7.06 -1.51
N ASP A 31 -16.94 6.15 -0.55
CA ASP A 31 -17.63 4.84 -0.40
C ASP A 31 -17.72 3.99 -1.68
N ALA A 32 -16.67 4.03 -2.51
CA ALA A 32 -16.71 3.42 -3.84
C ALA A 32 -15.97 2.08 -3.94
N PHE A 33 -14.94 1.85 -3.12
CA PHE A 33 -14.02 0.73 -3.31
C PHE A 33 -13.99 -0.24 -2.12
N ASP A 34 -13.93 -1.52 -2.42
CA ASP A 34 -13.69 -2.58 -1.42
C ASP A 34 -12.18 -2.75 -1.14
N VAL A 35 -11.36 -2.50 -2.17
CA VAL A 35 -9.89 -2.58 -2.09
C VAL A 35 -9.30 -1.40 -2.85
N ILE A 36 -8.34 -0.72 -2.21
CA ILE A 36 -7.46 0.24 -2.87
C ILE A 36 -6.03 -0.24 -2.66
N THR A 37 -5.22 -0.19 -3.70
CA THR A 37 -3.78 -0.46 -3.60
C THR A 37 -2.98 0.72 -4.13
N GLY A 38 -2.02 1.17 -3.34
CA GLY A 38 -0.98 2.11 -3.75
C GLY A 38 0.28 1.35 -4.12
N ASP A 39 0.87 1.67 -5.26
CA ASP A 39 2.12 1.05 -5.69
C ASP A 39 3.32 1.59 -4.89
N ALA A 40 4.47 0.98 -5.08
CA ALA A 40 5.74 1.37 -4.48
C ALA A 40 6.30 2.64 -5.18
N TYR A 41 5.78 3.80 -4.78
CA TYR A 41 6.20 5.07 -5.36
C TYR A 41 7.61 5.47 -4.89
N LEU A 42 8.39 6.05 -5.81
CA LEU A 42 9.74 6.53 -5.52
C LEU A 42 9.68 7.81 -4.67
N PRO A 43 10.05 7.80 -3.39
CA PRO A 43 9.78 8.91 -2.47
C PRO A 43 10.53 10.20 -2.83
N TRP A 44 11.63 10.09 -3.59
CA TRP A 44 12.43 11.21 -4.09
C TRP A 44 11.94 11.80 -5.44
N GLY A 45 10.90 11.22 -6.04
CA GLY A 45 10.26 11.79 -7.23
C GLY A 45 9.50 13.07 -6.90
N GLY A 46 9.65 14.11 -7.72
CA GLY A 46 8.95 15.39 -7.49
C GLY A 46 7.44 15.21 -7.38
N GLY A 47 6.85 15.66 -6.29
CA GLY A 47 5.42 15.54 -5.99
C GLY A 47 4.96 14.19 -5.46
N VAL A 48 5.81 13.15 -5.47
CA VAL A 48 5.46 11.80 -5.03
C VAL A 48 5.29 11.72 -3.50
N GLY A 49 6.04 12.49 -2.74
CA GLY A 49 5.90 12.57 -1.29
C GLY A 49 4.48 12.90 -0.82
N ARG A 50 3.68 13.53 -1.67
CA ARG A 50 2.26 13.85 -1.41
C ARG A 50 1.35 12.62 -1.38
N LEU A 51 1.74 11.53 -2.04
CA LEU A 51 1.01 10.24 -2.00
C LEU A 51 1.23 9.49 -0.68
N TYR A 52 2.15 9.96 0.15
CA TYR A 52 2.39 9.48 1.50
C TYR A 52 1.96 10.49 2.56
N SER A 53 1.08 11.44 2.23
CA SER A 53 0.60 12.45 3.18
C SER A 53 -0.65 12.00 3.93
N VAL A 54 -0.87 12.59 5.10
CA VAL A 54 -2.07 12.33 5.91
C VAL A 54 -3.35 12.64 5.14
N GLU A 55 -3.34 13.70 4.33
CA GLU A 55 -4.51 14.11 3.52
C GLU A 55 -4.82 13.09 2.43
N HIS A 56 -3.78 12.50 1.80
CA HIS A 56 -3.99 11.45 0.81
C HIS A 56 -4.53 10.17 1.48
N PHE A 57 -3.95 9.73 2.57
CA PHE A 57 -4.41 8.55 3.29
C PHE A 57 -5.83 8.73 3.84
N ALA A 58 -6.19 9.94 4.31
CA ALA A 58 -7.55 10.25 4.73
C ALA A 58 -8.55 10.18 3.56
N ALA A 59 -8.16 10.70 2.38
CA ALA A 59 -8.97 10.59 1.17
C ALA A 59 -9.14 9.12 0.73
N VAL A 60 -8.08 8.33 0.78
CA VAL A 60 -8.14 6.88 0.51
C VAL A 60 -9.10 6.18 1.47
N ARG A 61 -8.99 6.46 2.78
CA ARG A 61 -9.90 5.89 3.79
C ARG A 61 -11.36 6.27 3.52
N ALA A 62 -11.62 7.51 3.11
CA ALA A 62 -12.96 7.97 2.77
C ALA A 62 -13.52 7.31 1.49
N ALA A 63 -12.66 6.99 0.51
CA ALA A 63 -13.03 6.33 -0.72
C ALA A 63 -13.30 4.82 -0.55
N LEU A 64 -12.82 4.19 0.51
CA LEU A 64 -13.14 2.81 0.85
C LEU A 64 -14.58 2.68 1.34
N ARG A 65 -15.23 1.56 1.08
CA ARG A 65 -16.47 1.14 1.74
C ARG A 65 -16.20 0.64 3.15
N SER A 66 -17.25 0.52 3.96
CA SER A 66 -17.16 -0.15 5.26
C SER A 66 -16.58 -1.56 5.09
N GLY A 67 -15.58 -1.92 5.90
CA GLY A 67 -14.82 -3.16 5.78
C GLY A 67 -13.81 -3.17 4.62
N GLY A 68 -13.70 -2.09 3.85
CA GLY A 68 -12.72 -1.97 2.78
C GLY A 68 -11.29 -1.86 3.29
N VAL A 69 -10.33 -2.27 2.46
CA VAL A 69 -8.91 -2.37 2.81
C VAL A 69 -8.04 -1.53 1.87
N PHE A 70 -7.09 -0.83 2.45
CA PHE A 70 -6.01 -0.15 1.74
C PHE A 70 -4.69 -0.87 1.93
N CYS A 71 -3.97 -1.09 0.83
CA CYS A 71 -2.64 -1.67 0.81
C CYS A 71 -1.68 -0.70 0.13
N GLN A 72 -0.75 -0.11 0.89
CA GLN A 72 0.31 0.75 0.36
C GLN A 72 1.63 -0.01 0.31
N TRP A 73 2.13 -0.24 -0.89
CA TRP A 73 3.45 -0.83 -1.09
C TRP A 73 4.56 0.21 -0.91
N LEU A 74 5.65 -0.23 -0.29
CA LEU A 74 6.84 0.58 -0.03
C LEU A 74 8.09 -0.09 -0.63
N PRO A 75 8.91 0.65 -1.39
CA PRO A 75 10.19 0.17 -1.93
C PRO A 75 11.28 0.25 -0.87
N MET A 76 11.36 -0.73 0.04
CA MET A 76 12.25 -0.68 1.21
C MET A 76 13.74 -0.49 0.87
N HIS A 77 14.15 -0.89 -0.34
CA HIS A 77 15.51 -0.67 -0.84
C HIS A 77 15.79 0.80 -1.25
N GLN A 78 14.79 1.66 -1.18
CA GLN A 78 14.87 3.08 -1.53
C GLN A 78 14.42 3.99 -0.38
N LEU A 79 14.31 3.45 0.82
CA LEU A 79 13.89 4.17 2.01
C LEU A 79 14.92 3.98 3.12
N THR A 80 15.23 5.05 3.84
CA THR A 80 15.88 4.93 5.13
C THR A 80 14.89 4.49 6.21
N GLY A 81 15.38 4.02 7.36
CA GLY A 81 14.52 3.69 8.51
C GLY A 81 13.66 4.87 8.96
N GLU A 82 14.22 6.07 8.99
CA GLU A 82 13.49 7.30 9.35
C GLU A 82 12.36 7.63 8.36
N GLN A 83 12.61 7.42 7.07
CA GLN A 83 11.59 7.64 6.04
C GLN A 83 10.47 6.60 6.11
N PHE A 84 10.83 5.34 6.38
CA PHE A 84 9.85 4.30 6.65
C PHE A 84 8.98 4.66 7.86
N GLU A 85 9.59 5.04 8.99
CA GLU A 85 8.86 5.44 10.20
C GLU A 85 7.96 6.64 9.94
N LEU A 86 8.43 7.65 9.20
CA LEU A 86 7.62 8.82 8.82
C LEU A 86 6.38 8.40 8.03
N ILE A 87 6.51 7.52 7.03
CA ILE A 87 5.39 7.02 6.24
C ILE A 87 4.45 6.18 7.11
N ALA A 88 4.99 5.25 7.90
CA ALA A 88 4.21 4.35 8.73
C ALA A 88 3.45 5.11 9.84
N ASN A 89 4.06 6.11 10.47
CA ASN A 89 3.41 6.99 11.44
C ASN A 89 2.29 7.82 10.78
N THR A 90 2.53 8.32 9.56
CA THR A 90 1.51 9.05 8.78
C THR A 90 0.33 8.15 8.46
N PHE A 91 0.59 6.91 8.04
CA PHE A 91 -0.44 5.92 7.77
C PHE A 91 -1.23 5.58 9.04
N ALA A 92 -0.54 5.33 10.16
CA ALA A 92 -1.12 5.01 11.46
C ALA A 92 -1.91 6.18 12.09
N SER A 93 -1.67 7.42 11.65
CA SER A 93 -2.50 8.56 12.06
C SER A 93 -3.90 8.57 11.43
N VAL A 94 -4.12 7.73 10.41
CA VAL A 94 -5.38 7.62 9.66
C VAL A 94 -6.06 6.29 9.86
N PHE A 95 -5.29 5.19 9.91
CA PHE A 95 -5.80 3.83 10.08
C PHE A 95 -5.46 3.34 11.49
N ASP A 96 -6.49 2.90 12.24
CA ASP A 96 -6.37 2.54 13.66
C ASP A 96 -5.39 1.38 13.90
N ASP A 97 -5.44 0.37 13.01
CA ASP A 97 -4.52 -0.76 13.00
C ASP A 97 -3.76 -0.83 11.69
N VAL A 98 -2.45 -0.96 11.76
CA VAL A 98 -1.57 -1.06 10.60
C VAL A 98 -0.84 -2.39 10.61
N TYR A 99 -1.11 -3.21 9.59
CA TYR A 99 -0.52 -4.52 9.42
C TYR A 99 0.62 -4.46 8.40
N LEU A 100 1.72 -5.14 8.70
CA LEU A 100 2.90 -5.19 7.88
C LEU A 100 2.98 -6.53 7.15
N PHE A 101 3.12 -6.47 5.82
CA PHE A 101 3.35 -7.65 5.00
C PHE A 101 4.56 -7.43 4.09
N ARG A 102 5.40 -8.44 3.94
CA ARG A 102 6.45 -8.43 2.93
C ARG A 102 5.92 -8.95 1.58
N ASN A 103 6.51 -8.47 0.49
CA ASN A 103 6.10 -8.87 -0.85
C ASN A 103 6.66 -10.25 -1.27
N THR A 104 7.78 -10.67 -0.70
CA THR A 104 8.50 -11.87 -1.12
C THR A 104 9.42 -12.37 -0.02
N PHE A 105 9.87 -13.60 -0.15
CA PHE A 105 10.92 -14.19 0.68
C PHE A 105 12.34 -13.87 0.18
N TYR A 106 12.49 -13.24 -0.98
CA TYR A 106 13.77 -12.88 -1.56
C TYR A 106 14.24 -11.51 -1.08
N LEU A 107 15.53 -11.40 -0.73
CA LEU A 107 16.11 -10.17 -0.14
C LEU A 107 16.55 -9.12 -1.16
N ARG A 108 16.58 -9.44 -2.45
CA ARG A 108 17.17 -8.54 -3.47
C ARG A 108 16.34 -7.28 -3.77
N SER A 109 15.04 -7.32 -3.56
CA SER A 109 14.16 -6.17 -3.77
C SER A 109 13.05 -6.22 -2.73
N PRO A 110 13.39 -5.93 -1.46
CA PRO A 110 12.42 -6.01 -0.38
C PRO A 110 11.35 -4.94 -0.58
N GLY A 111 10.11 -5.39 -0.72
CA GLY A 111 8.93 -4.57 -0.63
C GLY A 111 8.19 -4.86 0.66
N LEU A 112 7.58 -3.85 1.22
CA LEU A 112 6.75 -3.95 2.41
C LEU A 112 5.41 -3.28 2.13
N ALA A 113 4.31 -3.91 2.53
CA ALA A 113 3.00 -3.32 2.48
C ALA A 113 2.58 -2.86 3.88
N LEU A 114 2.07 -1.63 3.95
CA LEU A 114 1.23 -1.15 5.03
C LEU A 114 -0.22 -1.46 4.66
N VAL A 115 -0.91 -2.20 5.49
CA VAL A 115 -2.32 -2.58 5.27
C VAL A 115 -3.16 -2.03 6.40
N GLY A 116 -4.22 -1.29 6.05
CA GLY A 116 -5.19 -0.73 6.99
C GLY A 116 -6.61 -0.94 6.49
N PHE A 117 -7.54 -1.11 7.42
CA PHE A 117 -8.96 -1.25 7.12
C PHE A 117 -9.69 0.06 7.44
N ARG A 118 -10.70 0.40 6.63
CA ARG A 118 -11.56 1.56 6.95
C ARG A 118 -12.26 1.36 8.30
N ASP A 119 -12.85 0.19 8.48
CA ASP A 119 -13.50 -0.26 9.69
C ASP A 119 -13.22 -1.78 9.83
N GLY A 120 -12.99 -2.25 11.04
CA GLY A 120 -12.71 -3.66 11.28
C GLY A 120 -11.23 -3.99 11.41
N ASP A 121 -10.90 -5.26 11.31
CA ASP A 121 -9.61 -5.80 11.68
C ASP A 121 -9.19 -6.93 10.73
N LEU A 122 -7.92 -7.33 10.77
CA LEU A 122 -7.42 -8.51 10.06
C LEU A 122 -7.96 -9.78 10.72
N ASP A 123 -8.88 -10.45 10.02
CA ASP A 123 -9.47 -11.70 10.45
C ASP A 123 -8.90 -12.89 9.68
N TRP A 124 -8.08 -13.70 10.35
CA TRP A 124 -7.44 -14.87 9.74
C TRP A 124 -8.42 -15.98 9.36
N GLU A 125 -9.56 -16.10 10.00
CA GLU A 125 -10.58 -17.08 9.61
C GLU A 125 -11.23 -16.66 8.28
N THR A 126 -11.49 -15.39 8.11
CA THR A 126 -11.94 -14.83 6.82
C THR A 126 -10.87 -15.01 5.72
N VAL A 127 -9.60 -14.76 6.01
CA VAL A 127 -8.49 -14.99 5.05
C VAL A 127 -8.46 -16.45 4.63
N LYS A 128 -8.53 -17.39 5.57
CA LYS A 128 -8.55 -18.82 5.34
C LYS A 128 -9.74 -19.24 4.47
N ALA A 129 -10.94 -18.79 4.84
CA ALA A 129 -12.15 -19.11 4.09
C ALA A 129 -12.10 -18.59 2.63
N ARG A 130 -11.62 -17.36 2.45
CA ARG A 130 -11.48 -16.75 1.12
C ARG A 130 -10.40 -17.44 0.28
N SER A 131 -9.25 -17.77 0.87
CA SER A 131 -8.18 -18.52 0.18
C SER A 131 -8.67 -19.88 -0.31
N ALA A 132 -9.43 -20.60 0.52
CA ALA A 132 -10.03 -21.88 0.14
C ALA A 132 -11.07 -21.74 -0.99
N ALA A 133 -11.73 -20.59 -1.09
CA ALA A 133 -12.73 -20.31 -2.12
C ALA A 133 -12.13 -19.78 -3.45
N VAL A 134 -10.83 -19.50 -3.51
CA VAL A 134 -10.16 -19.05 -4.73
C VAL A 134 -10.25 -20.14 -5.80
N ARG A 135 -11.01 -19.87 -6.86
CA ARG A 135 -11.21 -20.81 -7.97
C ARG A 135 -10.00 -20.80 -8.90
N THR A 136 -9.60 -22.00 -9.28
CA THR A 136 -8.50 -22.24 -10.24
C THR A 136 -9.11 -22.52 -11.61
N ASP A 137 -9.58 -21.49 -12.27
CA ASP A 137 -10.15 -21.60 -13.62
C ASP A 137 -9.10 -21.49 -14.75
N GLY A 138 -7.85 -21.77 -14.44
CA GLY A 138 -6.73 -21.61 -15.38
C GLY A 138 -6.13 -20.20 -15.41
N SER A 139 -6.66 -19.26 -14.67
CA SER A 139 -6.00 -17.96 -14.47
C SER A 139 -4.72 -18.13 -13.66
N VAL A 140 -3.69 -17.39 -14.03
CA VAL A 140 -2.39 -17.38 -13.34
C VAL A 140 -2.54 -16.62 -12.02
N LEU A 141 -3.20 -17.23 -11.04
CA LEU A 141 -3.14 -16.74 -9.69
C LEU A 141 -1.83 -17.22 -9.06
N ASP A 142 -1.14 -16.31 -8.38
CA ASP A 142 0.03 -16.65 -7.59
C ASP A 142 -0.34 -17.83 -6.66
N PRO A 143 0.42 -18.93 -6.70
CA PRO A 143 0.19 -20.07 -5.80
C PRO A 143 0.07 -19.68 -4.33
N VAL A 144 0.74 -18.60 -3.91
CA VAL A 144 0.64 -18.03 -2.56
C VAL A 144 -0.80 -17.65 -2.19
N ALA A 145 -1.57 -17.10 -3.13
CA ALA A 145 -2.95 -16.68 -2.85
C ALA A 145 -3.90 -17.84 -2.53
N ARG A 146 -3.53 -19.07 -2.86
CA ARG A 146 -4.33 -20.30 -2.62
C ARG A 146 -4.11 -20.90 -1.24
N HIS A 147 -3.06 -20.49 -0.57
CA HIS A 147 -2.62 -21.07 0.69
C HIS A 147 -2.57 -19.97 1.75
N HIS A 148 -3.55 -19.97 2.65
CA HIS A 148 -3.60 -18.99 3.75
C HIS A 148 -2.35 -19.04 4.63
N GLU A 149 -1.70 -20.21 4.76
CA GLU A 149 -0.43 -20.36 5.46
C GLU A 149 0.68 -19.56 4.76
N ALA A 150 0.71 -19.57 3.43
CA ALA A 150 1.71 -18.78 2.68
C ALA A 150 1.46 -17.27 2.84
N ILE A 151 0.19 -16.83 2.87
CA ILE A 151 -0.17 -15.44 3.17
C ILE A 151 0.27 -15.10 4.60
N ALA A 152 0.01 -15.99 5.57
CA ALA A 152 0.42 -15.80 6.96
C ALA A 152 1.95 -15.71 7.12
N MET A 153 2.72 -16.44 6.32
CA MET A 153 4.19 -16.34 6.30
C MET A 153 4.71 -15.00 5.77
N LEU A 154 3.91 -14.25 5.03
CA LEU A 154 4.26 -12.89 4.57
C LEU A 154 3.97 -11.84 5.63
N TYR A 155 3.13 -12.15 6.60
CA TYR A 155 2.78 -11.25 7.69
C TYR A 155 3.95 -11.05 8.66
N LEU A 156 4.27 -9.78 8.95
CA LEU A 156 5.39 -9.38 9.81
C LEU A 156 4.92 -8.89 11.19
N GLY A 157 3.64 -8.60 11.35
CA GLY A 157 3.09 -8.09 12.60
C GLY A 157 2.31 -6.79 12.42
N ARG A 158 1.86 -6.22 13.54
CA ARG A 158 1.28 -4.87 13.60
C ARG A 158 2.38 -3.83 13.80
N TYR A 159 2.28 -2.73 13.08
CA TYR A 159 3.12 -1.57 13.32
C TYR A 159 2.77 -0.95 14.68
N GLN A 160 3.79 -0.69 15.49
CA GLN A 160 3.64 -0.02 16.75
C GLN A 160 4.18 1.41 16.62
N VAL A 161 3.30 2.38 16.78
CA VAL A 161 3.70 3.79 16.79
C VAL A 161 4.64 4.02 17.97
N PRO A 162 5.85 4.58 17.76
CA PRO A 162 6.79 4.84 18.85
C PRO A 162 6.19 5.74 19.93
N SER A 163 6.48 5.43 21.21
CA SER A 163 6.12 6.29 22.34
C SER A 163 6.96 7.56 22.32
N GLY A 164 6.35 8.68 21.96
CA GLY A 164 7.01 9.99 21.84
C GLY A 164 6.29 10.84 20.80
N GLY A 165 6.73 12.06 20.58
CA GLY A 165 6.21 12.88 19.49
C GLY A 165 6.60 12.27 18.15
N VAL A 166 5.62 11.92 17.32
CA VAL A 166 5.85 11.38 15.98
C VAL A 166 5.73 12.49 14.93
N THR A 167 6.65 12.49 13.98
CA THR A 167 6.54 13.33 12.80
C THR A 167 5.63 12.65 11.80
N ILE A 168 4.74 13.42 11.17
CA ILE A 168 3.86 12.96 10.10
C ILE A 168 4.10 13.80 8.85
N ASN A 169 3.88 13.21 7.68
CA ASN A 169 4.01 13.86 6.39
C ASN A 169 2.68 14.46 5.97
N THR A 170 2.67 15.76 5.67
CA THR A 170 1.46 16.50 5.25
C THR A 170 1.69 17.19 3.91
N LEU A 171 0.63 17.65 3.24
CA LEU A 171 0.75 18.43 2.01
C LEU A 171 1.47 19.77 2.21
N ASN A 172 1.38 20.34 3.39
CA ASN A 172 2.03 21.61 3.74
C ASN A 172 3.44 21.42 4.30
N ASN A 173 3.79 20.21 4.72
CA ASN A 173 5.11 19.87 5.25
C ASN A 173 5.57 18.56 4.60
N VAL A 174 6.10 18.66 3.39
CA VAL A 174 6.57 17.54 2.55
C VAL A 174 7.96 17.04 2.99
N VAL A 175 8.09 16.71 4.27
CA VAL A 175 9.36 16.26 4.89
C VAL A 175 9.94 15.08 4.13
N LEU A 176 9.09 14.13 3.75
CA LEU A 176 9.50 12.92 3.03
C LEU A 176 10.18 13.26 1.70
N GLU A 177 9.57 14.12 0.89
CA GLU A 177 10.10 14.47 -0.43
C GLU A 177 11.47 15.14 -0.33
N LEU A 178 11.64 16.04 0.64
CA LEU A 178 12.89 16.73 0.87
C LEU A 178 13.98 15.81 1.43
N SER A 179 13.65 14.97 2.41
CA SER A 179 14.61 14.02 3.01
C SER A 179 15.03 12.96 2.01
N ALA A 180 14.09 12.38 1.26
CA ALA A 180 14.38 11.34 0.27
C ALA A 180 15.25 11.84 -0.88
N ALA A 181 14.98 13.04 -1.39
CA ALA A 181 15.81 13.66 -2.41
C ALA A 181 17.24 13.93 -1.91
N ARG A 182 17.37 14.37 -0.65
CA ARG A 182 18.68 14.60 0.00
C ARG A 182 19.50 13.32 0.14
N GLU A 183 18.89 12.26 0.68
CA GLU A 183 19.56 10.97 0.89
C GLU A 183 20.04 10.35 -0.43
N ARG A 184 19.24 10.48 -1.50
CA ARG A 184 19.64 10.04 -2.83
C ARG A 184 20.88 10.80 -3.35
N VAL A 185 20.92 12.12 -3.16
CA VAL A 185 22.08 12.93 -3.60
C VAL A 185 23.33 12.60 -2.81
N THR A 186 23.19 12.27 -1.52
CA THR A 186 24.32 11.88 -0.66
C THR A 186 24.73 10.42 -0.80
N GLY A 187 24.00 9.62 -1.59
CA GLY A 187 24.33 8.21 -1.85
C GLY A 187 23.98 7.26 -0.70
N ASN A 188 23.06 7.63 0.17
CA ASN A 188 22.60 6.80 1.30
C ASN A 188 21.45 5.84 0.92
N ILE A 189 20.86 6.02 -0.27
CA ILE A 189 19.84 5.16 -0.88
C ILE A 189 20.05 5.03 -2.39
#